data_7376c4f9739533433cf0ee0254e9c8bd
#
_entry.id   7376c4f9739533433cf0ee0254e9c8bd
#
_cell.length_a   1.000
_cell.length_b   1.000
_cell.length_c   1.000
_cell.angle_alpha   90.00
_cell.angle_beta   90.00
_cell.angle_gamma   90.00
#
_symmetry.space_group_name_H-M   'P 1'
#
loop_
_entity.id
_entity.type
_entity.pdbx_description
1 polymer ?
#
loop_
_entity_poly.entity_id
_entity_poly.type
_entity_poly.pdbx_seq_one_letter_code
_entity_poly.pdbx_strand_id
1 'polypeptide(L)'
;FPWGYLTVLSGILLLALVTYAGFLTLRGLWLGPVLIERHHFSLVASGNVALLVSLISLMGPALFGRADPGPKRRRGWIIGFTLLVGAIFATMALVQHSWVDVGGALLVGFLSGYIVLQYADVRSAYPPALTGRAMAVFTMAMFLGVALAQWLTGVAAAVAQDHGVEPYRAVFGLLAALLVAGGLAFWLLPAPAGTRT
;
A
#
# COMPACT_ATOMS: atom_id res chain seq x y z
N PHE A 1 -17.95 -12.11 18.63
CA PHE A 1 -16.50 -11.80 18.75
C PHE A 1 -16.23 -11.24 20.15
N PRO A 2 -15.33 -11.82 20.94
CA PRO A 2 -14.87 -11.18 22.19
C PRO A 2 -14.21 -9.83 21.85
N TRP A 3 -14.48 -8.82 22.65
CA TRP A 3 -14.05 -7.44 22.44
C TRP A 3 -12.52 -7.29 22.21
N GLY A 4 -11.70 -8.16 22.82
CA GLY A 4 -10.26 -8.17 22.63
C GLY A 4 -9.78 -8.52 21.19
N TYR A 5 -10.58 -9.26 20.42
CA TYR A 5 -10.28 -9.54 19.01
C TYR A 5 -10.68 -8.40 18.08
N LEU A 6 -11.65 -7.56 18.47
CA LEU A 6 -12.08 -6.42 17.68
C LEU A 6 -11.01 -5.31 17.66
N THR A 7 -10.31 -5.09 18.77
CA THR A 7 -9.25 -4.07 18.85
C THR A 7 -8.01 -4.46 18.03
N VAL A 8 -7.67 -5.75 18.01
CA VAL A 8 -6.59 -6.27 17.16
C VAL A 8 -6.98 -6.20 15.68
N LEU A 9 -8.25 -6.54 15.37
CA LEU A 9 -8.77 -6.48 14.01
C LEU A 9 -8.76 -5.04 13.47
N SER A 10 -9.13 -4.04 14.29
CA SER A 10 -9.19 -2.64 13.86
C SER A 10 -7.85 -2.11 13.35
N GLY A 11 -6.75 -2.41 14.02
CA GLY A 11 -5.42 -1.97 13.62
C GLY A 11 -4.99 -2.53 12.27
N ILE A 12 -5.16 -3.83 12.08
CA ILE A 12 -4.76 -4.48 10.82
C ILE A 12 -5.73 -4.15 9.68
N LEU A 13 -7.01 -3.88 9.96
CA LEU A 13 -7.97 -3.43 8.95
C LEU A 13 -7.67 -2.02 8.46
N LEU A 14 -7.34 -1.08 9.36
CA LEU A 14 -6.92 0.28 8.98
C LEU A 14 -5.67 0.24 8.10
N LEU A 15 -4.71 -0.64 8.44
CA LEU A 15 -3.53 -0.84 7.61
C LEU A 15 -3.90 -1.46 6.25
N ALA A 16 -4.78 -2.46 6.22
CA ALA A 16 -5.24 -3.11 5.00
C ALA A 16 -5.90 -2.15 4.01
N LEU A 17 -6.64 -1.16 4.51
CA LEU A 17 -7.29 -0.14 3.68
C LEU A 17 -6.28 0.70 2.86
N VAL A 18 -5.03 0.84 3.31
CA VAL A 18 -4.08 1.75 2.67
C VAL A 18 -2.93 1.04 1.95
N THR A 19 -2.47 -0.11 2.45
CA THR A 19 -1.24 -0.74 1.95
C THR A 19 -1.37 -1.28 0.54
N TYR A 20 -2.40 -2.08 0.29
CA TYR A 20 -2.66 -2.62 -1.05
C TYR A 20 -3.21 -1.56 -2.00
N ALA A 21 -3.98 -0.63 -1.44
CA ALA A 21 -4.55 0.49 -2.16
C ALA A 21 -3.48 1.37 -2.82
N GLY A 22 -2.37 1.64 -2.14
CA GLY A 22 -1.27 2.44 -2.70
C GLY A 22 -0.75 1.87 -4.02
N PHE A 23 -0.42 0.58 -4.06
CA PHE A 23 0.08 -0.08 -5.27
C PHE A 23 -0.98 -0.15 -6.38
N LEU A 24 -2.20 -0.62 -6.07
CA LEU A 24 -3.25 -0.76 -7.09
C LEU A 24 -3.75 0.57 -7.62
N THR A 25 -3.79 1.61 -6.80
CA THR A 25 -4.16 2.96 -7.25
C THR A 25 -3.08 3.54 -8.17
N LEU A 26 -1.80 3.38 -7.82
CA LEU A 26 -0.71 3.80 -8.70
C LEU A 26 -0.79 3.05 -10.04
N ARG A 27 -0.73 1.72 -10.00
CA ARG A 27 -0.62 0.89 -11.21
C ARG A 27 -1.88 0.94 -12.08
N GLY A 28 -3.06 0.92 -11.46
CA GLY A 28 -4.33 0.80 -12.18
C GLY A 28 -4.92 2.11 -12.65
N LEU A 29 -4.59 3.23 -12.01
CA LEU A 29 -5.21 4.52 -12.32
C LEU A 29 -4.21 5.59 -12.75
N TRP A 30 -3.07 5.74 -12.04
CA TRP A 30 -2.24 6.91 -12.18
C TRP A 30 -0.94 6.70 -12.97
N LEU A 31 -0.42 5.49 -13.07
CA LEU A 31 0.87 5.24 -13.74
C LEU A 31 0.86 5.66 -15.21
N GLY A 32 -0.18 5.30 -15.96
CA GLY A 32 -0.33 5.69 -17.36
C GLY A 32 -0.38 7.22 -17.53
N PRO A 33 -1.36 7.90 -16.91
CA PRO A 33 -1.45 9.36 -16.96
C PRO A 33 -0.17 10.08 -16.55
N VAL A 34 0.48 9.70 -15.45
CA VAL A 34 1.75 10.30 -15.01
C VAL A 34 2.82 10.19 -16.08
N LEU A 35 3.01 9.02 -16.68
CA LEU A 35 4.04 8.82 -17.69
C LEU A 35 3.75 9.59 -18.99
N ILE A 36 2.47 9.64 -19.40
CA ILE A 36 2.08 10.27 -20.67
C ILE A 36 1.96 11.79 -20.50
N GLU A 37 1.25 12.28 -19.50
CA GLU A 37 0.93 13.69 -19.37
C GLU A 37 2.05 14.49 -18.70
N ARG A 38 2.68 13.95 -17.66
CA ARG A 38 3.76 14.61 -16.92
C ARG A 38 5.11 14.48 -17.63
N HIS A 39 5.41 13.29 -18.20
CA HIS A 39 6.73 12.96 -18.74
C HIS A 39 6.76 12.78 -20.25
N HIS A 40 5.62 12.95 -20.94
CA HIS A 40 5.50 12.87 -22.40
C HIS A 40 5.95 11.53 -23.00
N PHE A 41 5.78 10.43 -22.25
CA PHE A 41 6.04 9.10 -22.76
C PHE A 41 5.00 8.74 -23.83
N SER A 42 5.43 7.98 -24.85
CA SER A 42 4.49 7.37 -25.77
C SER A 42 3.61 6.32 -25.07
N LEU A 43 2.43 6.03 -25.61
CA LEU A 43 1.55 4.99 -25.08
C LEU A 43 2.26 3.64 -24.96
N VAL A 44 3.11 3.29 -25.96
CA VAL A 44 3.89 2.05 -25.95
C VAL A 44 4.93 2.05 -24.83
N ALA A 45 5.66 3.16 -24.65
CA ALA A 45 6.65 3.27 -23.58
C ALA A 45 6.01 3.19 -22.19
N SER A 46 4.87 3.86 -22.00
CA SER A 46 4.07 3.78 -20.77
C SER A 46 3.58 2.34 -20.50
N GLY A 47 3.09 1.65 -21.54
CA GLY A 47 2.69 0.25 -21.45
C GLY A 47 3.85 -0.68 -21.07
N ASN A 48 5.05 -0.46 -21.61
CA ASN A 48 6.24 -1.23 -21.27
C ASN A 48 6.64 -1.03 -19.79
N VAL A 49 6.57 0.20 -19.27
CA VAL A 49 6.80 0.46 -17.84
C VAL A 49 5.76 -0.27 -16.99
N ALA A 50 4.49 -0.19 -17.34
CA ALA A 50 3.41 -0.87 -16.63
C ALA A 50 3.58 -2.41 -16.65
N LEU A 51 4.08 -2.97 -17.76
CA LEU A 51 4.42 -4.38 -17.86
C LEU A 51 5.57 -4.73 -16.91
N LEU A 52 6.65 -3.95 -16.89
CA LEU A 52 7.78 -4.16 -16.00
C LEU A 52 7.37 -4.08 -14.51
N VAL A 53 6.57 -3.08 -14.14
CA VAL A 53 6.02 -2.97 -12.78
C VAL A 53 5.23 -4.22 -12.42
N SER A 54 4.42 -4.74 -13.35
CA SER A 54 3.63 -5.95 -13.14
C SER A 54 4.50 -7.18 -12.95
N LEU A 55 5.52 -7.37 -13.78
CA LEU A 55 6.45 -8.52 -13.68
C LEU A 55 7.23 -8.49 -12.37
N ILE A 56 7.73 -7.33 -11.98
CA ILE A 56 8.47 -7.15 -10.73
C ILE A 56 7.56 -7.39 -9.52
N SER A 57 6.30 -6.96 -9.57
CA SER A 57 5.34 -7.19 -8.48
C SER A 57 5.06 -8.67 -8.21
N LEU A 58 5.23 -9.55 -9.20
CA LEU A 58 5.09 -11.00 -9.00
C LEU A 58 6.23 -11.61 -8.17
N MET A 59 7.41 -10.98 -8.16
CA MET A 59 8.57 -11.46 -7.40
C MET A 59 8.45 -11.15 -5.90
N GLY A 60 7.81 -10.04 -5.56
CA GLY A 60 7.67 -9.56 -4.19
C GLY A 60 7.10 -10.61 -3.23
N PRO A 61 5.90 -11.15 -3.47
CA PRO A 61 5.27 -12.10 -2.55
C PRO A 61 6.12 -13.34 -2.26
N ALA A 62 6.81 -13.87 -3.27
CA ALA A 62 7.68 -15.05 -3.12
C ALA A 62 8.91 -14.74 -2.24
N LEU A 63 9.52 -13.57 -2.41
CA LEU A 63 10.68 -13.16 -1.64
C LEU A 63 10.31 -12.80 -0.20
N PHE A 64 9.28 -12.00 0.00
CA PHE A 64 8.79 -11.63 1.34
C PHE A 64 8.25 -12.84 2.11
N GLY A 65 7.61 -13.80 1.43
CA GLY A 65 7.16 -15.04 2.06
C GLY A 65 8.31 -15.91 2.57
N ARG A 66 9.44 -15.96 1.84
CA ARG A 66 10.65 -16.67 2.29
C ARG A 66 11.41 -15.92 3.37
N ALA A 67 11.36 -14.58 3.35
CA ALA A 67 12.07 -13.72 4.28
C ALA A 67 11.26 -13.38 5.54
N ASP A 68 10.10 -14.03 5.77
CA ASP A 68 9.25 -13.75 6.94
C ASP A 68 10.04 -13.85 8.24
N PRO A 69 10.19 -12.75 9.01
CA PRO A 69 11.03 -12.73 10.22
C PRO A 69 10.36 -13.41 11.42
N GLY A 70 9.18 -14.00 11.21
CA GLY A 70 8.37 -14.63 12.24
C GLY A 70 7.52 -13.65 13.07
N PRO A 71 6.58 -14.17 13.87
CA PRO A 71 5.52 -13.37 14.51
C PRO A 71 6.03 -12.20 15.35
N LYS A 72 7.17 -12.37 16.06
CA LYS A 72 7.72 -11.35 16.98
C LYS A 72 8.24 -10.10 16.23
N ARG A 73 8.81 -10.26 15.04
CA ARG A 73 9.43 -9.18 14.25
C ARG A 73 8.57 -8.72 13.08
N ARG A 74 7.57 -9.51 12.68
CA ARG A 74 6.73 -9.27 11.50
C ARG A 74 6.06 -7.91 11.55
N ARG A 75 5.51 -7.53 12.70
CA ARG A 75 4.85 -6.23 12.90
C ARG A 75 5.78 -5.05 12.59
N GLY A 76 7.01 -5.08 13.09
CA GLY A 76 8.02 -4.06 12.80
C GLY A 76 8.37 -3.99 11.31
N TRP A 77 8.47 -5.13 10.65
CA TRP A 77 8.70 -5.20 9.20
C TRP A 77 7.54 -4.60 8.41
N ILE A 78 6.30 -4.94 8.76
CA ILE A 78 5.10 -4.39 8.13
C ILE A 78 5.09 -2.86 8.25
N ILE A 79 5.33 -2.32 9.44
CA ILE A 79 5.40 -0.87 9.67
C ILE A 79 6.53 -0.25 8.84
N GLY A 80 7.72 -0.82 8.90
CA GLY A 80 8.89 -0.33 8.18
C GLY A 80 8.65 -0.27 6.67
N PHE A 81 8.11 -1.33 6.05
CA PHE A 81 7.80 -1.34 4.63
C PHE A 81 6.65 -0.40 4.26
N THR A 82 5.63 -0.26 5.12
CA THR A 82 4.55 0.71 4.89
C THR A 82 5.08 2.14 4.87
N LEU A 83 5.94 2.49 5.83
CA LEU A 83 6.57 3.81 5.87
C LEU A 83 7.54 4.03 4.71
N LEU A 84 8.28 3.00 4.30
CA LEU A 84 9.16 3.06 3.14
C LEU A 84 8.37 3.34 1.84
N VAL A 85 7.27 2.63 1.62
CA VAL A 85 6.38 2.89 0.47
C VAL A 85 5.79 4.30 0.55
N GLY A 86 5.39 4.76 1.74
CA GLY A 86 4.96 6.14 1.96
C GLY A 86 6.04 7.16 1.60
N ALA A 87 7.30 6.91 1.98
CA ALA A 87 8.44 7.76 1.62
C ALA A 87 8.71 7.79 0.11
N ILE A 88 8.55 6.66 -0.58
CA ILE A 88 8.66 6.60 -2.05
C ILE A 88 7.59 7.49 -2.69
N PHE A 89 6.32 7.38 -2.28
CA PHE A 89 5.26 8.26 -2.78
C PHE A 89 5.52 9.73 -2.44
N ALA A 90 6.02 10.05 -1.25
CA ALA A 90 6.41 11.42 -0.91
C ALA A 90 7.52 11.94 -1.83
N THR A 91 8.50 11.11 -2.17
CA THR A 91 9.56 11.47 -3.12
C THR A 91 9.00 11.72 -4.51
N MET A 92 8.08 10.86 -5.01
CA MET A 92 7.40 11.06 -6.30
C MET A 92 6.53 12.33 -6.31
N ALA A 93 5.96 12.72 -5.17
CA ALA A 93 5.22 13.98 -5.04
C ALA A 93 6.11 15.22 -5.11
N LEU A 94 7.32 15.15 -4.57
CA LEU A 94 8.23 16.29 -4.45
C LEU A 94 9.18 16.42 -5.64
N VAL A 95 9.65 15.29 -6.19
CA VAL A 95 10.64 15.25 -7.26
C VAL A 95 9.97 14.87 -8.58
N GLN A 96 9.71 15.88 -9.41
CA GLN A 96 9.01 15.72 -10.69
C GLN A 96 10.01 15.29 -11.80
N HIS A 97 10.57 14.09 -11.67
CA HIS A 97 11.54 13.57 -12.62
C HIS A 97 11.16 12.15 -13.06
N SER A 98 11.25 11.88 -14.36
CA SER A 98 10.81 10.60 -14.95
C SER A 98 11.46 9.37 -14.33
N TRP A 99 12.75 9.43 -14.02
CA TRP A 99 13.46 8.33 -13.35
C TRP A 99 12.96 8.07 -11.92
N VAL A 100 12.51 9.12 -11.22
CA VAL A 100 11.95 8.99 -9.88
C VAL A 100 10.57 8.32 -9.95
N ASP A 101 9.74 8.72 -10.90
CA ASP A 101 8.40 8.14 -11.04
C ASP A 101 8.45 6.70 -11.57
N VAL A 102 9.30 6.42 -12.56
CA VAL A 102 9.51 5.04 -13.05
C VAL A 102 10.15 4.17 -11.97
N GLY A 103 11.24 4.62 -11.37
CA GLY A 103 11.93 3.87 -10.31
C GLY A 103 11.06 3.68 -9.07
N GLY A 104 10.32 4.71 -8.67
CA GLY A 104 9.35 4.64 -7.60
C GLY A 104 8.24 3.62 -7.87
N ALA A 105 7.67 3.63 -9.08
CA ALA A 105 6.65 2.66 -9.47
C ALA A 105 7.18 1.20 -9.45
N LEU A 106 8.40 0.96 -9.92
CA LEU A 106 9.05 -0.35 -9.86
C LEU A 106 9.28 -0.80 -8.42
N LEU A 107 9.78 0.10 -7.55
CA LEU A 107 10.01 -0.18 -6.14
C LEU A 107 8.69 -0.44 -5.39
N VAL A 108 7.67 0.38 -5.61
CA VAL A 108 6.33 0.16 -5.03
C VAL A 108 5.75 -1.17 -5.52
N GLY A 109 5.92 -1.49 -6.80
CA GLY A 109 5.52 -2.78 -7.35
C GLY A 109 6.18 -3.96 -6.64
N PHE A 110 7.50 -3.94 -6.49
CA PHE A 110 8.25 -4.97 -5.76
C PHE A 110 7.84 -5.06 -4.29
N LEU A 111 7.83 -3.90 -3.61
CA LEU A 111 7.51 -3.81 -2.20
C LEU A 111 6.05 -4.20 -1.91
N SER A 112 5.11 -4.06 -2.87
CA SER A 112 3.72 -4.48 -2.67
C SER A 112 3.60 -5.93 -2.20
N GLY A 113 4.61 -6.76 -2.48
CA GLY A 113 4.70 -8.14 -2.04
C GLY A 113 4.76 -8.33 -0.53
N TYR A 114 5.13 -7.31 0.28
CA TYR A 114 5.13 -7.44 1.74
C TYR A 114 3.72 -7.66 2.33
N ILE A 115 2.68 -7.54 1.52
CA ILE A 115 1.31 -7.87 1.91
C ILE A 115 1.17 -9.31 2.42
N VAL A 116 2.01 -10.24 1.97
CA VAL A 116 2.01 -11.62 2.46
C VAL A 116 2.33 -11.69 3.95
N LEU A 117 3.11 -10.73 4.47
CA LEU A 117 3.39 -10.62 5.90
C LEU A 117 2.14 -10.20 6.68
N GLN A 118 1.30 -9.36 6.09
CA GLN A 118 0.02 -8.96 6.70
C GLN A 118 -0.95 -10.14 6.75
N TYR A 119 -1.05 -10.93 5.68
CA TYR A 119 -1.81 -12.18 5.67
C TYR A 119 -1.31 -13.18 6.73
N ALA A 120 0.01 -13.32 6.85
CA ALA A 120 0.60 -14.17 7.86
C ALA A 120 0.34 -13.66 9.29
N ASP A 121 0.32 -12.33 9.49
CA ASP A 121 -0.01 -11.70 10.77
C ASP A 121 -1.47 -11.98 11.16
N VAL A 122 -2.42 -11.74 10.25
CA VAL A 122 -3.84 -12.08 10.45
C VAL A 122 -4.01 -13.56 10.78
N ARG A 123 -3.36 -14.44 10.00
CA ARG A 123 -3.46 -15.89 10.21
C ARG A 123 -2.97 -16.33 11.59
N SER A 124 -1.91 -15.71 12.09
CA SER A 124 -1.32 -16.04 13.40
C SER A 124 -2.08 -15.41 14.58
N ALA A 125 -2.89 -14.39 14.35
CA ALA A 125 -3.63 -13.66 15.39
C ALA A 125 -4.93 -14.34 15.82
N TYR A 126 -5.46 -15.30 15.05
CA TYR A 126 -6.75 -15.91 15.29
C TYR A 126 -6.70 -17.45 15.39
N PRO A 127 -7.59 -18.05 16.24
CA PRO A 127 -7.75 -19.50 16.27
C PRO A 127 -8.19 -20.05 14.91
N PRO A 128 -7.87 -21.33 14.58
CA PRO A 128 -8.22 -21.93 13.29
C PRO A 128 -9.70 -21.77 12.89
N ALA A 129 -10.62 -21.87 13.85
CA ALA A 129 -12.06 -21.71 13.62
C ALA A 129 -12.49 -20.30 13.16
N LEU A 130 -11.71 -19.25 13.44
CA LEU A 130 -12.00 -17.86 13.10
C LEU A 130 -11.10 -17.32 11.98
N THR A 131 -9.99 -18.00 11.64
CA THR A 131 -9.00 -17.54 10.68
C THR A 131 -9.63 -17.25 9.31
N GLY A 132 -10.48 -18.12 8.79
CA GLY A 132 -11.15 -17.92 7.50
C GLY A 132 -11.99 -16.64 7.46
N ARG A 133 -12.75 -16.36 8.52
CA ARG A 133 -13.56 -15.14 8.63
C ARG A 133 -12.68 -13.88 8.74
N ALA A 134 -11.62 -13.94 9.54
CA ALA A 134 -10.68 -12.82 9.68
C ALA A 134 -9.97 -12.50 8.34
N MET A 135 -9.56 -13.53 7.60
CA MET A 135 -8.96 -13.39 6.26
C MET A 135 -9.96 -12.78 5.26
N ALA A 136 -11.22 -13.19 5.28
CA ALA A 136 -12.25 -12.62 4.41
C ALA A 136 -12.47 -11.14 4.69
N VAL A 137 -12.62 -10.75 5.97
CA VAL A 137 -12.78 -9.34 6.38
C VAL A 137 -11.55 -8.51 6.02
N PHE A 138 -10.34 -9.06 6.23
CA PHE A 138 -9.10 -8.41 5.84
C PHE A 138 -9.04 -8.15 4.31
N THR A 139 -9.38 -9.16 3.51
CA THR A 139 -9.41 -9.03 2.04
C THR A 139 -10.46 -8.02 1.59
N MET A 140 -11.66 -8.02 2.20
CA MET A 140 -12.69 -7.01 1.92
C MET A 140 -12.18 -5.60 2.23
N ALA A 141 -11.51 -5.39 3.36
CA ALA A 141 -10.93 -4.10 3.72
C ALA A 141 -9.89 -3.64 2.69
N MET A 142 -9.04 -4.55 2.20
CA MET A 142 -8.05 -4.23 1.15
C MET A 142 -8.71 -3.68 -0.12
N PHE A 143 -9.74 -4.36 -0.64
CA PHE A 143 -10.42 -3.91 -1.88
C PHE A 143 -11.28 -2.68 -1.65
N LEU A 144 -11.92 -2.54 -0.49
CA LEU A 144 -12.59 -1.30 -0.11
C LEU A 144 -11.58 -0.13 -0.08
N GLY A 145 -10.40 -0.37 0.49
CA GLY A 145 -9.32 0.60 0.50
C GLY A 145 -8.88 1.03 -0.89
N VAL A 146 -8.79 0.10 -1.84
CA VAL A 146 -8.50 0.43 -3.26
C VAL A 146 -9.55 1.37 -3.82
N ALA A 147 -10.84 1.04 -3.65
CA ALA A 147 -11.93 1.87 -4.17
C ALA A 147 -11.91 3.29 -3.55
N LEU A 148 -11.73 3.37 -2.23
CA LEU A 148 -11.64 4.63 -1.51
C LEU A 148 -10.41 5.45 -1.94
N ALA A 149 -9.24 4.84 -2.06
CA ALA A 149 -8.02 5.53 -2.47
C ALA A 149 -8.11 6.04 -3.91
N GLN A 150 -8.69 5.26 -4.84
CA GLN A 150 -8.91 5.70 -6.21
C GLN A 150 -9.87 6.89 -6.26
N TRP A 151 -10.97 6.85 -5.51
CA TRP A 151 -11.90 7.97 -5.43
C TRP A 151 -11.26 9.20 -4.80
N LEU A 152 -10.61 9.06 -3.64
CA LEU A 152 -9.94 10.17 -2.94
C LEU A 152 -8.84 10.81 -3.77
N THR A 153 -8.02 10.01 -4.46
CA THR A 153 -6.97 10.55 -5.33
C THR A 153 -7.53 11.25 -6.55
N GLY A 154 -8.66 10.78 -7.11
CA GLY A 154 -9.39 11.47 -8.16
C GLY A 154 -9.89 12.85 -7.71
N VAL A 155 -10.52 12.92 -6.54
CA VAL A 155 -10.95 14.19 -5.93
C VAL A 155 -9.75 15.12 -5.67
N ALA A 156 -8.66 14.58 -5.11
CA ALA A 156 -7.45 15.36 -4.85
C ALA A 156 -6.84 15.95 -6.14
N ALA A 157 -6.81 15.16 -7.21
CA ALA A 157 -6.34 15.63 -8.52
C ALA A 157 -7.21 16.77 -9.08
N ALA A 158 -8.54 16.61 -9.02
CA ALA A 158 -9.47 17.63 -9.48
C ALA A 158 -9.33 18.96 -8.69
N VAL A 159 -9.31 18.87 -7.36
CA VAL A 159 -9.11 20.05 -6.49
C VAL A 159 -7.77 20.72 -6.76
N ALA A 160 -6.70 19.94 -6.97
CA ALA A 160 -5.38 20.48 -7.28
C ALA A 160 -5.40 21.27 -8.61
N GLN A 161 -6.05 20.74 -9.65
CA GLN A 161 -6.21 21.41 -10.93
C GLN A 161 -6.96 22.74 -10.81
N ASP A 162 -8.06 22.77 -10.05
CA ASP A 162 -8.85 23.98 -9.82
C ASP A 162 -8.04 25.08 -9.12
N HIS A 163 -7.03 24.70 -8.33
CA HIS A 163 -6.13 25.64 -7.64
C HIS A 163 -4.81 25.89 -8.36
N GLY A 164 -4.64 25.40 -9.58
CA GLY A 164 -3.41 25.57 -10.35
C GLY A 164 -2.21 24.79 -9.81
N VAL A 165 -2.46 23.77 -8.99
CA VAL A 165 -1.43 22.86 -8.47
C VAL A 165 -1.34 21.62 -9.36
N GLU A 166 -0.15 21.11 -9.55
CA GLU A 166 0.09 19.93 -10.35
C GLU A 166 -0.62 18.71 -9.74
N PRO A 167 -1.54 18.04 -10.49
CA PRO A 167 -2.45 17.01 -9.94
C PRO A 167 -1.72 15.82 -9.34
N TYR A 168 -0.65 15.36 -9.99
CA TYR A 168 0.09 14.17 -9.56
C TYR A 168 0.84 14.37 -8.25
N ARG A 169 1.24 15.63 -7.95
CA ARG A 169 1.79 15.99 -6.64
C ARG A 169 0.76 15.77 -5.54
N ALA A 170 -0.47 16.17 -5.77
CA ALA A 170 -1.56 15.98 -4.80
C ALA A 170 -1.90 14.48 -4.64
N VAL A 171 -1.94 13.73 -5.74
CA VAL A 171 -2.20 12.28 -5.74
C VAL A 171 -1.15 11.53 -4.93
N PHE A 172 0.12 11.71 -5.25
CA PHE A 172 1.20 11.00 -4.56
C PHE A 172 1.38 11.48 -3.11
N GLY A 173 1.18 12.76 -2.85
CA GLY A 173 1.16 13.31 -1.50
C GLY A 173 0.05 12.72 -0.63
N LEU A 174 -1.15 12.54 -1.18
CA LEU A 174 -2.26 11.89 -0.49
C LEU A 174 -1.96 10.41 -0.22
N LEU A 175 -1.44 9.66 -1.20
CA LEU A 175 -1.07 8.25 -1.01
C LEU A 175 0.01 8.11 0.08
N ALA A 176 1.01 9.01 0.08
CA ALA A 176 2.02 9.05 1.14
C ALA A 176 1.40 9.29 2.52
N ALA A 177 0.51 10.29 2.63
CA ALA A 177 -0.18 10.63 3.88
C ALA A 177 -1.04 9.47 4.40
N LEU A 178 -1.80 8.81 3.52
CA LEU A 178 -2.62 7.64 3.88
C LEU A 178 -1.78 6.48 4.39
N LEU A 179 -0.64 6.18 3.75
CA LEU A 179 0.26 5.11 4.18
C LEU A 179 0.92 5.43 5.52
N VAL A 180 1.38 6.65 5.72
CA VAL A 180 1.95 7.09 7.01
C VAL A 180 0.88 7.02 8.10
N ALA A 181 -0.33 7.52 7.86
CA ALA A 181 -1.44 7.46 8.81
C ALA A 181 -1.81 6.01 9.16
N GLY A 182 -1.92 5.13 8.15
CA GLY A 182 -2.19 3.70 8.36
C GLY A 182 -1.08 2.99 9.14
N GLY A 183 0.18 3.27 8.82
CA GLY A 183 1.34 2.74 9.53
C GLY A 183 1.39 3.19 10.99
N LEU A 184 1.12 4.46 11.25
CA LEU A 184 1.05 5.02 12.61
C LEU A 184 -0.15 4.45 13.39
N ALA A 185 -1.32 4.36 12.78
CA ALA A 185 -2.49 3.75 13.39
C ALA A 185 -2.21 2.29 13.80
N PHE A 186 -1.57 1.53 12.91
CA PHE A 186 -1.17 0.15 13.21
C PHE A 186 -0.13 0.07 14.32
N TRP A 187 0.81 1.01 14.39
CA TRP A 187 1.80 1.07 15.46
C TRP A 187 1.19 1.39 16.82
N LEU A 188 0.24 2.32 16.87
CA LEU A 188 -0.39 2.78 18.12
C LEU A 188 -1.44 1.79 18.66
N LEU A 189 -2.09 1.01 17.79
CA LEU A 189 -3.15 0.09 18.20
C LEU A 189 -2.57 -1.21 18.79
N PRO A 190 -3.29 -1.86 19.72
CA PRO A 190 -2.80 -3.02 20.44
C PRO A 190 -2.42 -4.18 19.53
N ALA A 191 -1.28 -4.81 19.82
CA ALA A 191 -0.87 -6.08 19.20
C ALA A 191 -1.64 -7.26 19.81
N PRO A 192 -1.81 -8.38 19.06
CA PRO A 192 -2.36 -9.62 19.62
C PRO A 192 -1.60 -10.07 20.88
N ALA A 193 -2.30 -10.58 21.87
CA ALA A 193 -1.72 -10.95 23.17
C ALA A 193 -0.57 -11.99 23.11
N GLY A 194 -0.43 -12.71 21.98
CA GLY A 194 0.64 -13.70 21.77
C GLY A 194 2.00 -13.14 21.30
N THR A 195 2.12 -11.84 21.04
CA THR A 195 3.36 -11.22 20.52
C THR A 195 4.20 -10.50 21.59
N ARG A 196 3.76 -10.52 22.86
CA ARG A 196 4.39 -9.78 23.99
C ARG A 196 5.29 -10.62 24.88
N THR A 197 5.78 -11.77 24.45
CA THR A 197 6.78 -12.52 25.21
C THR A 197 8.08 -12.68 24.45
#